data_b53b94e3b52329ef748fa8a4353a9c81
#
_entry.id   b53b94e3b52329ef748fa8a4353a9c81
#
_cell.length_a   1.000
_cell.length_b   1.000
_cell.length_c   1.000
_cell.angle_alpha   90.00
_cell.angle_beta   90.00
_cell.angle_gamma   90.00
#
_symmetry.space_group_name_H-M   'P 1'
#
loop_
_entity.id
_entity.type
_entity.pdbx_description
1 polymer ?
#
loop_
_entity_poly.entity_id
_entity_poly.type
_entity_poly.pdbx_seq_one_letter_code
_entity_poly.pdbx_strand_id
1 'polypeptide(L)'
;MKTTYRETQLPNGLLIAAECAPDAASAAVGMFVRTGARDEPRELMGVSHYLEHMMFKGSITRPASEVNEAFDRIGARNNAFTSHEMTAYHAHVLPEYFGQSFSLVADLLRPALRPEDFNQEKNVILEEIAMYEDNPFWVVYERALECYFQDHPLSFRVLGTKDSVSALTQEQMREYFSQRYSPSNTILVAAGKIDFDALVEQAKVETANWTSRAIKRTIPPLIPNSGSFTIENEKATRGYMVMIWPAPHQSDSMRYAAMLCAQIIGDSEGSRLYWTLVETGIAVHAAVGYQGQDGVGEFVGSVVCATEDLDKAESIVREECKNLSASLTEDDLVRARQKIATAVAVAGESPSGRMQRLGSMLASLGTFNPLEAELDRINALTLDDLRALLNQYPFDPYVVGRVVPPTTPK
;
A
#
# COMPACT_ATOMS: atom_id res chain seq x y z
N MET A 1 10.32 20.29 11.43
CA MET A 1 9.23 21.21 10.98
C MET A 1 8.16 21.21 12.06
N LYS A 2 7.81 22.36 12.65
CA LYS A 2 6.73 22.45 13.65
C LYS A 2 5.39 22.40 12.92
N THR A 3 4.52 21.46 13.30
CA THR A 3 3.22 21.24 12.67
C THR A 3 2.09 21.38 13.67
N THR A 4 0.91 21.77 13.17
CA THR A 4 -0.35 21.78 13.92
C THR A 4 -1.34 20.92 13.17
N TYR A 5 -1.84 19.88 13.82
CA TYR A 5 -2.91 19.03 13.28
C TYR A 5 -4.26 19.71 13.42
N ARG A 6 -5.05 19.70 12.36
CA ARG A 6 -6.44 20.17 12.33
C ARG A 6 -7.30 19.19 11.55
N GLU A 7 -8.54 18.97 11.98
CA GLU A 7 -9.51 18.19 11.26
C GLU A 7 -10.93 18.77 11.37
N THR A 8 -11.76 18.49 10.40
CA THR A 8 -13.19 18.76 10.39
C THR A 8 -13.91 17.84 9.40
N GLN A 9 -15.21 17.63 9.62
CA GLN A 9 -16.04 16.88 8.68
C GLN A 9 -17.11 17.79 8.09
N LEU A 10 -17.24 17.76 6.76
CA LEU A 10 -18.29 18.50 6.07
C LEU A 10 -19.65 17.80 6.22
N PRO A 11 -20.78 18.54 6.03
CA PRO A 11 -22.12 17.96 6.10
C PRO A 11 -22.37 16.83 5.09
N ASN A 12 -21.65 16.81 3.95
CA ASN A 12 -21.72 15.74 2.97
C ASN A 12 -20.92 14.48 3.37
N GLY A 13 -20.25 14.52 4.52
CA GLY A 13 -19.48 13.40 5.07
C GLY A 13 -17.97 13.39 4.74
N LEU A 14 -17.47 14.32 3.90
CA LEU A 14 -16.05 14.43 3.59
C LEU A 14 -15.26 14.80 4.86
N LEU A 15 -14.32 13.96 5.26
CA LEU A 15 -13.34 14.26 6.30
C LEU A 15 -12.22 15.09 5.69
N ILE A 16 -11.87 16.21 6.33
CA ILE A 16 -10.75 17.07 5.96
C ILE A 16 -9.76 17.08 7.12
N ALA A 17 -8.51 16.74 6.86
CA ALA A 17 -7.46 16.74 7.86
C ALA A 17 -6.17 17.38 7.33
N ALA A 18 -5.43 18.07 8.18
CA ALA A 18 -4.20 18.72 7.76
C ALA A 18 -3.14 18.78 8.87
N GLU A 19 -1.88 18.64 8.48
CA GLU A 19 -0.70 19.03 9.25
C GLU A 19 -0.16 20.38 8.72
N CYS A 20 -0.62 21.47 9.34
CA CYS A 20 -0.24 22.83 8.97
C CYS A 20 1.16 23.18 9.49
N ALA A 21 2.06 23.56 8.59
CA ALA A 21 3.43 23.96 8.88
C ALA A 21 3.75 25.31 8.25
N PRO A 22 3.61 26.45 8.99
CA PRO A 22 3.79 27.80 8.44
C PRO A 22 5.17 28.04 7.81
N ASP A 23 6.20 27.35 8.34
CA ASP A 23 7.59 27.50 7.90
C ASP A 23 7.96 26.55 6.75
N ALA A 24 7.04 25.72 6.26
CA ALA A 24 7.31 24.85 5.13
C ALA A 24 7.46 25.64 3.83
N ALA A 25 8.38 25.18 2.96
CA ALA A 25 8.61 25.80 1.65
C ALA A 25 7.65 25.31 0.56
N SER A 26 6.85 24.26 0.87
CA SER A 26 5.93 23.64 -0.08
C SER A 26 4.67 23.16 0.63
N ALA A 27 3.69 22.71 -0.16
CA ALA A 27 2.42 22.15 0.33
C ALA A 27 2.02 20.95 -0.51
N ALA A 28 1.42 19.95 0.13
CA ALA A 28 0.89 18.76 -0.52
C ALA A 28 -0.58 18.58 -0.18
N VAL A 29 -1.35 18.10 -1.15
CA VAL A 29 -2.77 17.76 -1.01
C VAL A 29 -3.03 16.39 -1.57
N GLY A 30 -3.93 15.62 -0.96
CA GLY A 30 -4.34 14.30 -1.43
C GLY A 30 -5.79 13.99 -1.11
N MET A 31 -6.43 13.25 -2.00
CA MET A 31 -7.76 12.65 -1.82
C MET A 31 -7.58 11.15 -1.70
N PHE A 32 -7.89 10.61 -0.53
CA PHE A 32 -7.79 9.18 -0.22
C PHE A 32 -9.17 8.57 -0.18
N VAL A 33 -9.46 7.68 -1.12
CA VAL A 33 -10.72 6.94 -1.18
C VAL A 33 -10.52 5.59 -0.51
N ARG A 34 -11.36 5.25 0.46
CA ARG A 34 -11.34 3.96 1.18
C ARG A 34 -11.90 2.84 0.31
N THR A 35 -11.23 2.62 -0.83
CA THR A 35 -11.62 1.60 -1.81
C THR A 35 -10.39 1.14 -2.57
N GLY A 36 -10.25 -0.15 -2.73
CA GLY A 36 -9.16 -0.80 -3.44
C GLY A 36 -9.56 -2.21 -3.86
N ALA A 37 -8.60 -3.03 -4.24
CA ALA A 37 -8.84 -4.33 -4.83
C ALA A 37 -9.71 -5.26 -3.94
N ARG A 38 -9.57 -5.22 -2.62
CA ARG A 38 -10.39 -6.06 -1.73
C ARG A 38 -11.86 -5.66 -1.66
N ASP A 39 -12.21 -4.47 -2.13
CA ASP A 39 -13.60 -3.96 -2.15
C ASP A 39 -14.34 -4.27 -3.44
N GLU A 40 -13.66 -4.91 -4.39
CA GLU A 40 -14.19 -5.26 -5.69
C GLU A 40 -15.04 -6.53 -5.65
N PRO A 41 -16.12 -6.65 -6.43
CA PRO A 41 -16.67 -7.95 -6.80
C PRO A 41 -15.60 -8.76 -7.56
N ARG A 42 -15.54 -10.07 -7.33
CA ARG A 42 -14.52 -10.94 -7.97
C ARG A 42 -14.53 -10.83 -9.50
N GLU A 43 -15.71 -10.69 -10.09
CA GLU A 43 -15.90 -10.53 -11.55
C GLU A 43 -15.41 -9.19 -12.09
N LEU A 44 -15.20 -8.19 -11.23
CA LEU A 44 -14.70 -6.87 -11.58
C LEU A 44 -13.25 -6.64 -11.12
N MET A 45 -12.53 -7.71 -10.80
CA MET A 45 -11.15 -7.62 -10.29
C MET A 45 -10.28 -6.75 -11.19
N GLY A 46 -9.61 -5.75 -10.59
CA GLY A 46 -8.80 -4.75 -11.29
C GLY A 46 -9.55 -3.45 -11.62
N VAL A 47 -10.86 -3.35 -11.32
CA VAL A 47 -11.64 -2.14 -11.63
C VAL A 47 -11.17 -0.90 -10.88
N SER A 48 -10.64 -1.03 -9.65
CA SER A 48 -10.12 0.11 -8.88
C SER A 48 -8.88 0.71 -9.52
N HIS A 49 -7.93 -0.14 -9.91
CA HIS A 49 -6.70 0.28 -10.58
C HIS A 49 -7.01 0.84 -11.98
N TYR A 50 -7.85 0.18 -12.75
CA TYR A 50 -8.27 0.69 -14.05
C TYR A 50 -8.99 2.05 -13.92
N LEU A 51 -9.84 2.22 -12.91
CA LEU A 51 -10.49 3.50 -12.63
C LEU A 51 -9.48 4.59 -12.25
N GLU A 52 -8.41 4.25 -11.53
CA GLU A 52 -7.31 5.18 -11.23
C GLU A 52 -6.72 5.76 -12.52
N HIS A 53 -6.38 4.92 -13.50
CA HIS A 53 -5.91 5.36 -14.82
C HIS A 53 -6.92 6.28 -15.52
N MET A 54 -8.20 5.88 -15.48
CA MET A 54 -9.27 6.65 -16.11
C MET A 54 -9.49 8.04 -15.51
N MET A 55 -9.10 8.28 -14.25
CA MET A 55 -9.15 9.62 -13.65
C MET A 55 -8.26 10.63 -14.40
N PHE A 56 -7.14 10.17 -14.98
CA PHE A 56 -6.24 11.01 -15.74
C PHE A 56 -6.62 11.15 -17.23
N LYS A 57 -7.65 10.40 -17.69
CA LYS A 57 -8.16 10.50 -19.07
C LYS A 57 -9.22 11.60 -19.26
N GLY A 58 -9.27 12.52 -18.32
CA GLY A 58 -10.11 13.70 -18.36
C GLY A 58 -11.32 13.61 -17.45
N SER A 59 -11.70 14.78 -16.98
CA SER A 59 -12.87 15.00 -16.13
C SER A 59 -14.09 15.39 -16.96
N ILE A 60 -15.20 15.67 -16.27
CA ILE A 60 -16.39 16.25 -16.88
C ILE A 60 -16.08 17.65 -17.45
N THR A 61 -15.12 18.37 -16.88
CA THR A 61 -14.79 19.76 -17.22
C THR A 61 -13.58 19.90 -18.13
N ARG A 62 -12.69 18.87 -18.21
CA ARG A 62 -11.41 18.94 -18.91
C ARG A 62 -11.14 17.69 -19.76
N PRO A 63 -10.62 17.80 -20.97
CA PRO A 63 -10.05 16.66 -21.69
C PRO A 63 -8.71 16.23 -21.08
N ALA A 64 -8.28 14.99 -21.40
CA ALA A 64 -7.03 14.41 -20.86
C ALA A 64 -5.77 15.27 -21.06
N SER A 65 -5.64 15.89 -22.22
CA SER A 65 -4.49 16.77 -22.53
C SER A 65 -4.42 17.97 -21.59
N GLU A 66 -5.55 18.57 -21.25
CA GLU A 66 -5.62 19.73 -20.36
C GLU A 66 -5.39 19.37 -18.89
N VAL A 67 -5.68 18.12 -18.46
CA VAL A 67 -5.41 17.67 -17.10
C VAL A 67 -3.92 17.70 -16.81
N ASN A 68 -3.11 17.06 -17.64
CA ASN A 68 -1.65 17.03 -17.48
C ASN A 68 -1.04 18.41 -17.60
N GLU A 69 -1.45 19.18 -18.62
CA GLU A 69 -0.97 20.54 -18.83
C GLU A 69 -1.29 21.47 -17.64
N ALA A 70 -2.45 21.29 -17.00
CA ALA A 70 -2.84 22.10 -15.84
C ALA A 70 -1.93 21.82 -14.62
N PHE A 71 -1.53 20.57 -14.37
CA PHE A 71 -0.55 20.24 -13.35
C PHE A 71 0.84 20.77 -13.69
N ASP A 72 1.28 20.63 -14.94
CA ASP A 72 2.58 21.13 -15.40
C ASP A 72 2.69 22.65 -15.24
N ARG A 73 1.65 23.40 -15.58
CA ARG A 73 1.63 24.89 -15.47
C ARG A 73 1.88 25.40 -14.05
N ILE A 74 1.47 24.65 -13.04
CA ILE A 74 1.68 25.01 -11.62
C ILE A 74 2.93 24.33 -11.03
N GLY A 75 3.70 23.61 -11.85
CA GLY A 75 4.89 22.87 -11.40
C GLY A 75 4.57 21.76 -10.39
N ALA A 76 3.38 21.16 -10.48
CA ALA A 76 2.97 20.13 -9.56
C ALA A 76 3.70 18.81 -9.79
N ARG A 77 4.09 18.16 -8.69
CA ARG A 77 4.42 16.73 -8.68
C ARG A 77 3.17 15.98 -8.27
N ASN A 78 2.45 15.44 -9.24
CA ASN A 78 1.22 14.67 -9.00
C ASN A 78 1.42 13.19 -9.28
N ASN A 79 0.67 12.36 -8.57
CA ASN A 79 0.61 10.92 -8.79
C ASN A 79 -0.67 10.35 -8.19
N ALA A 80 -0.91 9.07 -8.46
CA ALA A 80 -1.94 8.29 -7.81
C ALA A 80 -1.40 6.89 -7.49
N PHE A 81 -2.09 6.15 -6.64
CA PHE A 81 -1.85 4.73 -6.43
C PHE A 81 -3.10 4.02 -5.97
N THR A 82 -3.20 2.76 -6.34
CA THR A 82 -4.21 1.82 -5.86
C THR A 82 -3.55 0.70 -5.07
N SER A 83 -4.14 0.36 -3.92
CA SER A 83 -3.75 -0.78 -3.09
C SER A 83 -4.93 -1.73 -2.89
N HIS A 84 -4.79 -2.73 -2.02
CA HIS A 84 -5.92 -3.56 -1.64
C HIS A 84 -7.03 -2.78 -0.93
N GLU A 85 -6.71 -1.70 -0.22
CA GLU A 85 -7.65 -1.04 0.70
C GLU A 85 -7.97 0.41 0.38
N MET A 86 -7.17 1.06 -0.44
CA MET A 86 -7.36 2.47 -0.77
C MET A 86 -6.84 2.81 -2.16
N THR A 87 -7.44 3.85 -2.73
CA THR A 87 -6.93 4.55 -3.92
C THR A 87 -6.70 6.01 -3.53
N ALA A 88 -5.54 6.56 -3.87
CA ALA A 88 -5.19 7.94 -3.52
C ALA A 88 -4.71 8.72 -4.74
N TYR A 89 -5.11 9.98 -4.79
CA TYR A 89 -4.72 10.96 -5.81
C TYR A 89 -4.12 12.15 -5.10
N HIS A 90 -2.92 12.56 -5.47
CA HIS A 90 -2.23 13.60 -4.73
C HIS A 90 -1.35 14.50 -5.62
N ALA A 91 -1.06 15.69 -5.09
CA ALA A 91 -0.14 16.61 -5.72
C ALA A 91 0.68 17.37 -4.67
N HIS A 92 1.89 17.79 -5.05
CA HIS A 92 2.84 18.54 -4.24
C HIS A 92 3.32 19.74 -5.04
N VAL A 93 3.18 20.93 -4.46
CA VAL A 93 3.38 22.22 -5.14
C VAL A 93 4.04 23.26 -4.23
N LEU A 94 4.38 24.42 -4.80
CA LEU A 94 4.67 25.63 -4.02
C LEU A 94 3.37 26.14 -3.37
N PRO A 95 3.44 26.81 -2.19
CA PRO A 95 2.26 27.20 -1.43
C PRO A 95 1.29 28.11 -2.17
N GLU A 96 1.78 28.99 -3.05
CA GLU A 96 0.95 29.91 -3.87
C GLU A 96 0.05 29.18 -4.87
N TYR A 97 0.38 27.94 -5.25
CA TYR A 97 -0.40 27.11 -6.17
C TYR A 97 -1.26 26.06 -5.45
N PHE A 98 -1.28 26.04 -4.10
CA PHE A 98 -1.97 25.03 -3.34
C PHE A 98 -3.48 24.94 -3.67
N GLY A 99 -4.17 26.07 -3.71
CA GLY A 99 -5.60 26.10 -4.04
C GLY A 99 -5.89 25.58 -5.46
N GLN A 100 -5.05 25.94 -6.45
CA GLN A 100 -5.19 25.42 -7.81
C GLN A 100 -4.91 23.91 -7.87
N SER A 101 -3.91 23.45 -7.15
CA SER A 101 -3.56 22.03 -7.03
C SER A 101 -4.70 21.22 -6.43
N PHE A 102 -5.34 21.74 -5.37
CA PHE A 102 -6.50 21.07 -4.78
C PHE A 102 -7.69 21.01 -5.76
N SER A 103 -8.02 22.12 -6.47
CA SER A 103 -9.06 22.09 -7.49
C SER A 103 -8.79 21.03 -8.58
N LEU A 104 -7.54 20.87 -9.02
CA LEU A 104 -7.17 19.86 -10.00
C LEU A 104 -7.36 18.45 -9.45
N VAL A 105 -6.90 18.18 -8.23
CA VAL A 105 -7.08 16.85 -7.59
C VAL A 105 -8.57 16.55 -7.35
N ALA A 106 -9.36 17.53 -6.96
CA ALA A 106 -10.82 17.37 -6.82
C ALA A 106 -11.52 17.11 -8.16
N ASP A 107 -11.06 17.75 -9.22
CA ASP A 107 -11.59 17.56 -10.58
C ASP A 107 -11.27 16.16 -11.14
N LEU A 108 -10.10 15.57 -10.81
CA LEU A 108 -9.79 14.18 -11.16
C LEU A 108 -10.86 13.20 -10.65
N LEU A 109 -11.42 13.43 -9.44
CA LEU A 109 -12.45 12.56 -8.86
C LEU A 109 -13.84 12.79 -9.49
N ARG A 110 -13.90 13.47 -10.62
CA ARG A 110 -15.09 13.64 -11.47
C ARG A 110 -14.80 13.18 -12.91
N PRO A 111 -14.39 11.93 -13.10
CA PRO A 111 -13.95 11.43 -14.40
C PRO A 111 -15.11 11.45 -15.42
N ALA A 112 -14.77 11.76 -16.65
CA ALA A 112 -15.74 11.69 -17.76
C ALA A 112 -16.07 10.25 -18.14
N LEU A 113 -15.12 9.33 -17.96
CA LEU A 113 -15.20 7.90 -18.32
C LEU A 113 -15.76 7.73 -19.75
N ARG A 114 -15.13 8.37 -20.75
CA ARG A 114 -15.57 8.27 -22.15
C ARG A 114 -15.30 6.88 -22.69
N PRO A 115 -16.16 6.32 -23.57
CA PRO A 115 -15.97 4.99 -24.13
C PRO A 115 -14.66 4.83 -24.92
N GLU A 116 -14.25 5.87 -25.66
CA GLU A 116 -13.01 5.89 -26.42
C GLU A 116 -11.78 5.81 -25.52
N ASP A 117 -11.73 6.62 -24.45
CA ASP A 117 -10.65 6.63 -23.46
C ASP A 117 -10.58 5.30 -22.72
N PHE A 118 -11.75 4.74 -22.34
CA PHE A 118 -11.85 3.45 -21.69
C PHE A 118 -11.27 2.33 -22.57
N ASN A 119 -11.65 2.25 -23.83
CA ASN A 119 -11.14 1.20 -24.72
C ASN A 119 -9.65 1.34 -25.03
N GLN A 120 -9.16 2.57 -25.12
CA GLN A 120 -7.72 2.82 -25.30
C GLN A 120 -6.94 2.38 -24.08
N GLU A 121 -7.38 2.79 -22.88
CA GLU A 121 -6.70 2.52 -21.62
C GLU A 121 -6.76 1.04 -21.24
N LYS A 122 -7.81 0.31 -21.63
CA LYS A 122 -7.89 -1.14 -21.47
C LYS A 122 -6.64 -1.85 -22.01
N ASN A 123 -6.16 -1.46 -23.19
CA ASN A 123 -4.96 -2.05 -23.78
C ASN A 123 -3.71 -1.72 -22.95
N VAL A 124 -3.60 -0.51 -22.41
CA VAL A 124 -2.48 -0.10 -21.52
C VAL A 124 -2.44 -0.97 -20.28
N ILE A 125 -3.60 -1.19 -19.62
CA ILE A 125 -3.69 -2.06 -18.44
C ILE A 125 -3.33 -3.51 -18.79
N LEU A 126 -3.79 -4.02 -19.92
CA LEU A 126 -3.45 -5.38 -20.37
C LEU A 126 -1.95 -5.56 -20.62
N GLU A 127 -1.28 -4.55 -21.20
CA GLU A 127 0.18 -4.54 -21.36
C GLU A 127 0.89 -4.46 -20.00
N GLU A 128 0.37 -3.69 -19.06
CA GLU A 128 0.91 -3.63 -17.70
C GLU A 128 0.79 -4.98 -16.98
N ILE A 129 -0.37 -5.64 -17.07
CA ILE A 129 -0.55 -7.00 -16.53
C ILE A 129 0.49 -7.95 -17.15
N ALA A 130 0.70 -7.90 -18.46
CA ALA A 130 1.70 -8.73 -19.13
C ALA A 130 3.13 -8.47 -18.61
N MET A 131 3.48 -7.21 -18.32
CA MET A 131 4.78 -6.87 -17.71
C MET A 131 4.95 -7.49 -16.33
N TYR A 132 3.90 -7.52 -15.51
CA TYR A 132 3.93 -8.16 -14.19
C TYR A 132 4.02 -9.69 -14.31
N GLU A 133 3.28 -10.30 -15.26
CA GLU A 133 3.37 -11.74 -15.55
C GLU A 133 4.75 -12.15 -16.08
N ASP A 134 5.48 -11.26 -16.73
CA ASP A 134 6.86 -11.46 -17.19
C ASP A 134 7.91 -11.37 -16.06
N ASN A 135 7.54 -10.88 -14.88
CA ASN A 135 8.43 -10.76 -13.74
C ASN A 135 8.27 -11.95 -12.76
N PRO A 136 9.27 -12.85 -12.65
CA PRO A 136 9.16 -14.04 -11.81
C PRO A 136 8.86 -13.77 -10.33
N PHE A 137 9.32 -12.63 -9.78
CA PHE A 137 9.01 -12.24 -8.42
C PHE A 137 7.52 -11.94 -8.22
N TRP A 138 6.91 -11.19 -9.12
CA TRP A 138 5.48 -10.88 -9.03
C TRP A 138 4.63 -12.14 -9.24
N VAL A 139 5.02 -13.03 -10.15
CA VAL A 139 4.33 -14.32 -10.36
C VAL A 139 4.28 -15.15 -9.07
N VAL A 140 5.41 -15.30 -8.37
CA VAL A 140 5.42 -16.07 -7.11
C VAL A 140 4.68 -15.34 -6.00
N TYR A 141 4.79 -14.01 -5.92
CA TYR A 141 4.15 -13.20 -4.89
C TYR A 141 2.62 -13.25 -4.98
N GLU A 142 2.04 -12.94 -6.15
CA GLU A 142 0.60 -12.98 -6.36
C GLU A 142 0.02 -14.39 -6.14
N ARG A 143 0.73 -15.41 -6.64
CA ARG A 143 0.30 -16.80 -6.43
C ARG A 143 0.37 -17.22 -4.96
N ALA A 144 1.36 -16.73 -4.21
CA ALA A 144 1.46 -16.97 -2.78
C ALA A 144 0.31 -16.30 -2.00
N LEU A 145 -0.07 -15.06 -2.36
CA LEU A 145 -1.25 -14.39 -1.81
C LEU A 145 -2.53 -15.15 -2.11
N GLU A 146 -2.73 -15.59 -3.37
CA GLU A 146 -3.90 -16.43 -3.75
C GLU A 146 -3.95 -17.73 -2.92
N CYS A 147 -2.81 -18.39 -2.73
CA CYS A 147 -2.73 -19.61 -1.93
C CYS A 147 -3.04 -19.36 -0.46
N TYR A 148 -2.51 -18.26 0.11
CA TYR A 148 -2.67 -17.92 1.52
C TYR A 148 -4.08 -17.43 1.83
N PHE A 149 -4.59 -16.50 1.02
CA PHE A 149 -5.90 -15.86 1.22
C PHE A 149 -7.08 -16.64 0.64
N GLN A 150 -6.87 -17.52 -0.34
CA GLN A 150 -7.90 -18.32 -1.02
C GLN A 150 -9.06 -17.45 -1.55
N ASP A 151 -10.28 -17.67 -1.03
CA ASP A 151 -11.48 -16.92 -1.42
C ASP A 151 -11.63 -15.57 -0.71
N HIS A 152 -10.73 -15.25 0.23
CA HIS A 152 -10.76 -13.97 0.91
C HIS A 152 -10.41 -12.83 -0.07
N PRO A 153 -11.06 -11.65 -0.01
CA PRO A 153 -10.83 -10.57 -0.98
C PRO A 153 -9.40 -10.02 -1.06
N LEU A 154 -8.56 -10.26 -0.06
CA LEU A 154 -7.14 -9.91 -0.11
C LEU A 154 -6.32 -10.80 -1.07
N SER A 155 -6.91 -11.87 -1.62
CA SER A 155 -6.31 -12.64 -2.72
C SER A 155 -6.45 -11.95 -4.08
N PHE A 156 -7.25 -10.89 -4.20
CA PHE A 156 -7.48 -10.22 -5.47
C PHE A 156 -6.25 -9.43 -5.90
N ARG A 157 -5.89 -9.57 -7.17
CA ARG A 157 -4.79 -8.80 -7.75
C ARG A 157 -5.22 -7.36 -7.95
N VAL A 158 -4.38 -6.42 -7.54
CA VAL A 158 -4.69 -4.99 -7.69
C VAL A 158 -4.89 -4.59 -9.15
N LEU A 159 -4.07 -5.12 -10.05
CA LEU A 159 -4.20 -4.89 -11.49
C LEU A 159 -5.36 -5.68 -12.13
N GLY A 160 -5.92 -6.65 -11.40
CA GLY A 160 -6.81 -7.65 -11.96
C GLY A 160 -6.09 -8.75 -12.73
N THR A 161 -6.84 -9.47 -13.52
CA THR A 161 -6.33 -10.49 -14.45
C THR A 161 -6.64 -10.08 -15.89
N LYS A 162 -5.93 -10.67 -16.85
CA LYS A 162 -6.22 -10.46 -18.27
C LYS A 162 -7.70 -10.73 -18.59
N ASP A 163 -8.27 -11.78 -18.00
CA ASP A 163 -9.67 -12.15 -18.25
C ASP A 163 -10.64 -11.13 -17.63
N SER A 164 -10.44 -10.76 -16.35
CA SER A 164 -11.33 -9.80 -15.66
C SER A 164 -11.31 -8.43 -16.30
N VAL A 165 -10.12 -7.90 -16.64
CA VAL A 165 -9.97 -6.59 -17.29
C VAL A 165 -10.51 -6.60 -18.71
N SER A 166 -10.31 -7.69 -19.47
CA SER A 166 -10.87 -7.83 -20.83
C SER A 166 -12.40 -7.84 -20.84
N ALA A 167 -13.00 -8.51 -19.84
CA ALA A 167 -14.45 -8.62 -19.71
C ALA A 167 -15.12 -7.36 -19.15
N LEU A 168 -14.36 -6.51 -18.43
CA LEU A 168 -14.89 -5.30 -17.80
C LEU A 168 -15.49 -4.34 -18.84
N THR A 169 -16.68 -3.81 -18.54
CA THR A 169 -17.35 -2.79 -19.35
C THR A 169 -17.28 -1.41 -18.69
N GLN A 170 -17.43 -0.38 -19.51
CA GLN A 170 -17.45 0.99 -19.04
C GLN A 170 -18.65 1.26 -18.10
N GLU A 171 -19.80 0.63 -18.36
CA GLU A 171 -20.99 0.73 -17.52
C GLU A 171 -20.76 0.16 -16.13
N GLN A 172 -20.12 -1.01 -16.04
CA GLN A 172 -19.74 -1.62 -14.75
C GLN A 172 -18.76 -0.73 -13.98
N MET A 173 -17.79 -0.11 -14.65
CA MET A 173 -16.88 0.86 -14.03
C MET A 173 -17.62 2.09 -13.53
N ARG A 174 -18.58 2.65 -14.30
CA ARG A 174 -19.41 3.77 -13.85
C ARG A 174 -20.24 3.40 -12.63
N GLU A 175 -20.82 2.22 -12.63
CA GLU A 175 -21.58 1.73 -11.48
C GLU A 175 -20.69 1.59 -10.25
N TYR A 176 -19.51 0.94 -10.39
CA TYR A 176 -18.53 0.81 -9.33
C TYR A 176 -18.09 2.19 -8.78
N PHE A 177 -17.75 3.13 -9.67
CA PHE A 177 -17.43 4.50 -9.28
C PHE A 177 -18.55 5.13 -8.46
N SER A 178 -19.81 5.04 -8.95
CA SER A 178 -20.97 5.61 -8.26
C SER A 178 -21.24 4.98 -6.89
N GLN A 179 -20.86 3.72 -6.69
CA GLN A 179 -21.03 3.00 -5.44
C GLN A 179 -19.92 3.27 -4.42
N ARG A 180 -18.69 3.53 -4.88
CA ARG A 180 -17.50 3.58 -4.03
C ARG A 180 -16.95 4.99 -3.80
N TYR A 181 -17.07 5.89 -4.79
CA TYR A 181 -16.55 7.26 -4.72
C TYR A 181 -17.62 8.21 -4.16
N SER A 182 -17.61 8.34 -2.85
CA SER A 182 -18.55 9.19 -2.08
C SER A 182 -17.76 10.08 -1.13
N PRO A 183 -18.21 11.30 -0.82
CA PRO A 183 -17.58 12.15 0.19
C PRO A 183 -17.35 11.43 1.52
N SER A 184 -18.33 10.64 1.98
CA SER A 184 -18.21 9.89 3.24
C SER A 184 -17.21 8.73 3.20
N ASN A 185 -16.76 8.31 2.01
CA ASN A 185 -15.73 7.28 1.80
C ASN A 185 -14.39 7.89 1.37
N THR A 186 -14.30 9.22 1.29
CA THR A 186 -13.13 9.97 0.84
C THR A 186 -12.61 10.85 1.97
N ILE A 187 -11.30 10.97 2.05
CA ILE A 187 -10.62 11.83 3.01
C ILE A 187 -9.77 12.82 2.21
N LEU A 188 -10.00 14.11 2.43
CA LEU A 188 -9.13 15.16 1.94
C LEU A 188 -8.03 15.40 2.98
N VAL A 189 -6.80 15.23 2.60
CA VAL A 189 -5.65 15.49 3.46
C VAL A 189 -4.73 16.52 2.86
N ALA A 190 -4.09 17.32 3.72
CA ALA A 190 -3.09 18.27 3.30
C ALA A 190 -1.94 18.37 4.32
N ALA A 191 -0.75 18.74 3.86
CA ALA A 191 0.38 19.00 4.73
C ALA A 191 1.29 20.09 4.17
N GLY A 192 1.95 20.83 5.05
CA GLY A 192 2.88 21.89 4.68
C GLY A 192 2.35 23.30 4.92
N LYS A 193 2.77 24.25 4.11
CA LYS A 193 2.36 25.66 4.26
C LYS A 193 0.97 25.88 3.66
N ILE A 194 -0.04 25.67 4.48
CA ILE A 194 -1.46 25.75 4.10
C ILE A 194 -2.26 26.57 5.12
N ASP A 195 -3.33 27.21 4.62
CA ASP A 195 -4.39 27.79 5.43
C ASP A 195 -5.54 26.77 5.50
N PHE A 196 -5.77 26.20 6.68
CA PHE A 196 -6.80 25.16 6.86
C PHE A 196 -8.19 25.68 6.67
N ASP A 197 -8.50 26.91 7.12
CA ASP A 197 -9.84 27.46 6.99
C ASP A 197 -10.17 27.77 5.52
N ALA A 198 -9.21 28.28 4.76
CA ALA A 198 -9.32 28.44 3.31
C ALA A 198 -9.52 27.10 2.59
N LEU A 199 -8.78 26.04 2.99
CA LEU A 199 -8.95 24.69 2.45
C LEU A 199 -10.37 24.16 2.70
N VAL A 200 -10.92 24.34 3.90
CA VAL A 200 -12.28 23.92 4.24
C VAL A 200 -13.33 24.64 3.40
N GLU A 201 -13.21 25.97 3.24
CA GLU A 201 -14.15 26.73 2.42
C GLU A 201 -14.07 26.32 0.93
N GLN A 202 -12.87 26.12 0.41
CA GLN A 202 -12.69 25.63 -0.95
C GLN A 202 -13.28 24.22 -1.12
N ALA A 203 -13.07 23.32 -0.16
CA ALA A 203 -13.60 21.95 -0.19
C ALA A 203 -15.14 21.93 -0.20
N LYS A 204 -15.80 22.83 0.51
CA LYS A 204 -17.26 22.99 0.46
C LYS A 204 -17.74 23.30 -0.96
N VAL A 205 -17.03 24.16 -1.68
CA VAL A 205 -17.38 24.55 -3.06
C VAL A 205 -17.10 23.41 -4.02
N GLU A 206 -15.89 22.83 -4.00
CA GLU A 206 -15.46 21.79 -4.94
C GLU A 206 -16.28 20.49 -4.82
N THR A 207 -16.76 20.19 -3.60
CA THR A 207 -17.51 18.94 -3.34
C THR A 207 -19.01 19.14 -3.13
N ALA A 208 -19.53 20.35 -3.38
CA ALA A 208 -20.95 20.69 -3.18
C ALA A 208 -21.92 19.75 -3.91
N ASN A 209 -21.54 19.32 -5.10
CA ASN A 209 -22.36 18.48 -5.98
C ASN A 209 -22.02 16.98 -5.89
N TRP A 210 -21.17 16.57 -4.93
CA TRP A 210 -20.84 15.16 -4.76
C TRP A 210 -21.96 14.44 -4.03
N THR A 211 -22.39 13.29 -4.58
CA THR A 211 -23.46 12.49 -3.97
C THR A 211 -22.92 11.71 -2.78
N SER A 212 -23.43 12.01 -1.59
CA SER A 212 -23.07 11.27 -0.38
C SER A 212 -23.82 9.94 -0.29
N ARG A 213 -23.09 8.88 0.04
CA ARG A 213 -23.61 7.52 0.28
C ARG A 213 -22.88 6.90 1.45
N ALA A 214 -23.60 6.25 2.35
CA ALA A 214 -22.98 5.47 3.42
C ALA A 214 -22.38 4.19 2.82
N ILE A 215 -21.06 4.06 2.87
CA ILE A 215 -20.31 2.92 2.36
C ILE A 215 -19.69 2.17 3.55
N LYS A 216 -19.85 0.87 3.57
CA LYS A 216 -19.22 -0.01 4.57
C LYS A 216 -18.38 -1.05 3.87
N ARG A 217 -17.16 -1.26 4.37
CA ARG A 217 -16.34 -2.40 3.98
C ARG A 217 -16.79 -3.63 4.71
N THR A 218 -16.94 -4.74 4.00
CA THR A 218 -17.10 -6.06 4.60
C THR A 218 -15.73 -6.64 4.90
N ILE A 219 -15.51 -7.07 6.13
CA ILE A 219 -14.26 -7.69 6.59
C ILE A 219 -14.58 -9.13 6.94
N PRO A 220 -14.45 -10.08 5.98
CA PRO A 220 -14.65 -11.49 6.28
C PRO A 220 -13.51 -11.99 7.17
N PRO A 221 -13.76 -12.95 8.06
CA PRO A 221 -12.70 -13.59 8.83
C PRO A 221 -11.77 -14.37 7.90
N LEU A 222 -10.47 -14.26 8.15
CA LEU A 222 -9.48 -15.09 7.48
C LEU A 222 -9.13 -16.30 8.32
N ILE A 223 -9.18 -17.49 7.72
CA ILE A 223 -8.51 -18.69 8.23
C ILE A 223 -7.24 -18.84 7.37
N PRO A 224 -6.06 -18.57 7.93
CA PRO A 224 -4.82 -18.68 7.18
C PRO A 224 -4.65 -20.08 6.61
N ASN A 225 -4.36 -20.17 5.31
CA ASN A 225 -4.00 -21.42 4.68
C ASN A 225 -2.50 -21.71 4.83
N SER A 226 -2.13 -22.97 4.65
CA SER A 226 -0.74 -23.42 4.57
C SER A 226 -0.57 -24.28 3.33
N GLY A 227 0.64 -24.32 2.81
CA GLY A 227 0.94 -25.15 1.65
C GLY A 227 2.20 -24.71 0.91
N SER A 228 2.50 -25.45 -0.14
CA SER A 228 3.64 -25.15 -1.01
C SER A 228 3.29 -25.34 -2.47
N PHE A 229 3.94 -24.56 -3.33
CA PHE A 229 3.86 -24.73 -4.78
C PHE A 229 5.18 -24.32 -5.45
N THR A 230 5.41 -24.87 -6.63
CA THR A 230 6.53 -24.47 -7.50
C THR A 230 6.00 -24.24 -8.91
N ILE A 231 6.43 -23.15 -9.54
CA ILE A 231 6.12 -22.78 -10.91
C ILE A 231 7.41 -22.72 -11.71
N GLU A 232 7.45 -23.42 -12.84
CA GLU A 232 8.50 -23.21 -13.85
C GLU A 232 8.14 -21.98 -14.68
N ASN A 233 9.09 -21.05 -14.84
CA ASN A 233 8.89 -19.82 -15.61
C ASN A 233 10.11 -19.57 -16.52
N GLU A 234 9.85 -19.44 -17.82
CA GLU A 234 10.90 -19.26 -18.84
C GLU A 234 11.68 -17.94 -18.71
N LYS A 235 11.10 -16.94 -18.01
CA LYS A 235 11.74 -15.65 -17.72
C LYS A 235 12.65 -15.72 -16.46
N ALA A 236 12.49 -16.75 -15.64
CA ALA A 236 13.30 -16.90 -14.45
C ALA A 236 14.72 -17.34 -14.81
N THR A 237 15.71 -16.65 -14.28
CA THR A 237 17.16 -17.00 -14.38
C THR A 237 17.72 -17.45 -13.05
N ARG A 238 16.92 -17.40 -11.98
CA ARG A 238 17.25 -17.74 -10.60
C ARG A 238 16.03 -18.40 -9.93
N GLY A 239 16.23 -18.90 -8.74
CA GLY A 239 15.13 -19.27 -7.86
C GLY A 239 14.57 -18.06 -7.13
N TYR A 240 13.25 -17.91 -7.15
CA TYR A 240 12.49 -16.91 -6.40
C TYR A 240 11.61 -17.63 -5.41
N MET A 241 11.62 -17.21 -4.16
CA MET A 241 10.79 -17.79 -3.11
C MET A 241 10.04 -16.69 -2.35
N VAL A 242 8.77 -16.92 -2.10
CA VAL A 242 7.94 -16.07 -1.22
C VAL A 242 7.33 -16.95 -0.14
N MET A 243 7.38 -16.49 1.10
CA MET A 243 6.77 -17.15 2.26
C MET A 243 5.81 -16.16 2.93
N ILE A 244 4.63 -16.64 3.35
CA ILE A 244 3.61 -15.80 4.00
C ILE A 244 3.18 -16.46 5.30
N TRP A 245 3.19 -15.69 6.38
CA TRP A 245 2.78 -16.11 7.73
C TRP A 245 1.74 -15.18 8.30
N PRO A 246 0.89 -15.65 9.24
CA PRO A 246 -0.02 -14.79 9.98
C PRO A 246 0.74 -13.72 10.78
N ALA A 247 0.14 -12.53 10.85
CA ALA A 247 0.61 -11.41 11.67
C ALA A 247 -0.59 -10.64 12.24
N PRO A 248 -0.39 -9.74 13.22
CA PRO A 248 -1.45 -8.88 13.72
C PRO A 248 -1.98 -7.94 12.63
N HIS A 249 -3.28 -7.64 12.66
CA HIS A 249 -3.87 -6.64 11.76
C HIS A 249 -3.44 -5.21 12.13
N GLN A 250 -3.64 -4.26 11.23
CA GLN A 250 -3.12 -2.88 11.38
C GLN A 250 -3.65 -2.11 12.60
N SER A 251 -4.83 -2.43 13.12
CA SER A 251 -5.39 -1.82 14.33
C SER A 251 -5.05 -2.58 15.62
N ASP A 252 -4.33 -3.72 15.53
CA ASP A 252 -3.84 -4.46 16.70
C ASP A 252 -2.72 -3.67 17.41
N SER A 253 -2.70 -3.72 18.73
CA SER A 253 -1.65 -3.11 19.54
C SER A 253 -0.27 -3.71 19.29
N MET A 254 -0.21 -4.99 18.90
CA MET A 254 1.03 -5.71 18.62
C MET A 254 1.66 -5.36 17.26
N ARG A 255 1.01 -4.54 16.41
CA ARG A 255 1.56 -4.15 15.12
C ARG A 255 2.97 -3.55 15.17
N TYR A 256 3.27 -2.78 16.22
CA TYR A 256 4.60 -2.17 16.38
C TYR A 256 5.66 -3.22 16.74
N ALA A 257 5.31 -4.22 17.56
CA ALA A 257 6.18 -5.35 17.82
C ALA A 257 6.41 -6.18 16.54
N ALA A 258 5.36 -6.35 15.71
CA ALA A 258 5.49 -7.02 14.40
C ALA A 258 6.42 -6.26 13.45
N MET A 259 6.34 -4.93 13.39
CA MET A 259 7.28 -4.11 12.61
C MET A 259 8.73 -4.32 13.08
N LEU A 260 8.98 -4.32 14.40
CA LEU A 260 10.32 -4.55 14.93
C LEU A 260 10.83 -5.97 14.66
N CYS A 261 10.00 -7.00 14.82
CA CYS A 261 10.37 -8.37 14.51
C CYS A 261 10.71 -8.54 13.02
N ALA A 262 9.90 -7.99 12.11
CA ALA A 262 10.20 -8.00 10.69
C ALA A 262 11.54 -7.29 10.37
N GLN A 263 11.79 -6.13 11.01
CA GLN A 263 13.04 -5.38 10.86
C GLN A 263 14.27 -6.19 11.35
N ILE A 264 14.15 -6.88 12.47
CA ILE A 264 15.23 -7.70 13.03
C ILE A 264 15.55 -8.88 12.13
N ILE A 265 14.52 -9.57 11.63
CA ILE A 265 14.69 -10.80 10.87
C ILE A 265 15.07 -10.54 9.42
N GLY A 266 14.46 -9.54 8.77
CA GLY A 266 14.48 -9.43 7.32
C GLY A 266 14.68 -8.03 6.72
N ASP A 267 15.29 -7.08 7.43
CA ASP A 267 15.74 -5.83 6.79
C ASP A 267 16.81 -6.09 5.73
N SER A 268 16.87 -5.24 4.72
CA SER A 268 17.80 -5.36 3.58
C SER A 268 19.28 -5.37 3.97
N GLU A 269 19.62 -4.75 5.10
CA GLU A 269 21.00 -4.66 5.61
C GLU A 269 21.05 -4.90 7.11
N GLY A 270 21.94 -5.77 7.56
CA GLY A 270 22.23 -6.00 8.98
C GLY A 270 21.14 -6.76 9.75
N SER A 271 20.16 -7.37 9.07
CA SER A 271 19.19 -8.28 9.65
C SER A 271 19.74 -9.70 9.82
N ARG A 272 18.95 -10.58 10.46
CA ARG A 272 19.32 -11.99 10.60
C ARG A 272 19.50 -12.65 9.24
N LEU A 273 18.55 -12.47 8.33
CA LEU A 273 18.61 -13.06 6.98
C LEU A 273 19.69 -12.41 6.11
N TYR A 274 20.00 -11.14 6.31
CA TYR A 274 21.13 -10.52 5.63
C TYR A 274 22.44 -11.27 5.95
N TRP A 275 22.73 -11.48 7.24
CA TRP A 275 23.97 -12.13 7.67
C TRP A 275 24.05 -13.62 7.32
N THR A 276 22.92 -14.33 7.37
CA THR A 276 22.90 -15.79 7.15
C THR A 276 22.76 -16.18 5.69
N LEU A 277 22.15 -15.34 4.85
CA LEU A 277 21.88 -15.64 3.43
C LEU A 277 22.62 -14.73 2.45
N VAL A 278 22.58 -13.41 2.68
CA VAL A 278 23.12 -12.46 1.69
C VAL A 278 24.63 -12.32 1.85
N GLU A 279 25.12 -12.05 3.05
CA GLU A 279 26.55 -11.88 3.32
C GLU A 279 27.35 -13.17 3.09
N THR A 280 26.71 -14.33 3.28
CA THR A 280 27.32 -15.62 2.98
C THR A 280 27.31 -15.98 1.49
N GLY A 281 26.66 -15.20 0.65
CA GLY A 281 26.56 -15.43 -0.80
C GLY A 281 25.58 -16.53 -1.21
N ILE A 282 24.76 -17.07 -0.29
CA ILE A 282 23.73 -18.06 -0.59
C ILE A 282 22.59 -17.41 -1.37
N ALA A 283 22.19 -16.19 -1.01
CA ALA A 283 21.15 -15.43 -1.69
C ALA A 283 21.66 -14.05 -2.13
N VAL A 284 21.08 -13.51 -3.19
CA VAL A 284 21.31 -12.12 -3.63
C VAL A 284 20.32 -11.16 -3.00
N HIS A 285 19.21 -11.70 -2.47
CA HIS A 285 18.18 -10.95 -1.75
C HIS A 285 17.52 -11.86 -0.73
N ALA A 286 17.30 -11.35 0.48
CA ALA A 286 16.48 -11.98 1.49
C ALA A 286 15.86 -10.89 2.37
N ALA A 287 14.55 -10.92 2.52
CA ALA A 287 13.82 -9.92 3.33
C ALA A 287 12.57 -10.54 3.97
N VAL A 288 12.13 -9.94 5.09
CA VAL A 288 10.81 -10.18 5.69
C VAL A 288 10.19 -8.82 6.01
N GLY A 289 8.99 -8.58 5.52
CA GLY A 289 8.18 -7.39 5.82
C GLY A 289 6.95 -7.75 6.65
N TYR A 290 6.40 -6.77 7.35
CA TYR A 290 5.09 -6.84 7.99
C TYR A 290 4.09 -5.99 7.22
N GLN A 291 2.91 -6.56 6.95
CA GLN A 291 1.78 -5.87 6.33
C GLN A 291 0.55 -6.06 7.19
N GLY A 292 0.09 -4.97 7.81
CA GLY A 292 -1.17 -4.94 8.54
C GLY A 292 -2.27 -4.33 7.68
N GLN A 293 -3.39 -5.03 7.56
CA GLN A 293 -4.56 -4.60 6.82
C GLN A 293 -5.79 -4.58 7.74
N ASP A 294 -6.93 -4.16 7.22
CA ASP A 294 -8.18 -4.10 7.98
C ASP A 294 -8.67 -5.52 8.32
N GLY A 295 -8.59 -5.87 9.61
CA GLY A 295 -8.96 -7.18 10.16
C GLY A 295 -7.97 -8.32 9.91
N VAL A 296 -6.90 -8.12 9.16
CA VAL A 296 -5.91 -9.15 8.79
C VAL A 296 -4.51 -8.58 8.79
N GLY A 297 -3.51 -9.42 9.07
CA GLY A 297 -2.10 -9.07 8.90
C GLY A 297 -1.28 -10.27 8.49
N GLU A 298 -0.20 -10.01 7.78
CA GLU A 298 0.75 -11.02 7.36
C GLU A 298 2.20 -10.55 7.48
N PHE A 299 3.09 -11.51 7.75
CA PHE A 299 4.50 -11.36 7.43
C PHE A 299 4.75 -11.93 6.04
N VAL A 300 5.50 -11.22 5.23
CA VAL A 300 5.87 -11.65 3.88
C VAL A 300 7.39 -11.74 3.79
N GLY A 301 7.88 -12.96 3.59
CA GLY A 301 9.30 -13.23 3.34
C GLY A 301 9.56 -13.39 1.84
N SER A 302 10.72 -12.92 1.39
CA SER A 302 11.16 -13.09 0.01
C SER A 302 12.64 -13.45 -0.04
N VAL A 303 13.00 -14.39 -0.92
CA VAL A 303 14.40 -14.78 -1.16
C VAL A 303 14.62 -14.94 -2.66
N VAL A 304 15.77 -14.47 -3.14
CA VAL A 304 16.25 -14.72 -4.50
C VAL A 304 17.66 -15.31 -4.43
N CYS A 305 17.83 -16.52 -4.95
CA CYS A 305 19.09 -17.26 -4.91
C CYS A 305 19.31 -18.11 -6.18
N ALA A 306 20.39 -18.86 -6.25
CA ALA A 306 20.53 -19.91 -7.23
C ALA A 306 19.45 -21.00 -7.00
N THR A 307 18.96 -21.63 -8.06
CA THR A 307 17.86 -22.60 -7.93
C THR A 307 18.21 -23.77 -7.02
N GLU A 308 19.43 -24.24 -7.08
CA GLU A 308 20.00 -25.31 -6.23
C GLU A 308 20.08 -24.97 -4.75
N ASP A 309 20.10 -23.68 -4.40
CA ASP A 309 20.18 -23.20 -3.02
C ASP A 309 18.80 -22.93 -2.37
N LEU A 310 17.68 -23.06 -3.11
CA LEU A 310 16.34 -22.75 -2.59
C LEU A 310 15.98 -23.55 -1.33
N ASP A 311 16.24 -24.86 -1.30
CA ASP A 311 15.94 -25.70 -0.13
C ASP A 311 16.78 -25.31 1.09
N LYS A 312 18.05 -24.99 0.85
CA LYS A 312 18.95 -24.50 1.89
C LYS A 312 18.50 -23.15 2.42
N ALA A 313 18.14 -22.24 1.53
CA ALA A 313 17.65 -20.90 1.89
C ALA A 313 16.35 -20.98 2.68
N GLU A 314 15.38 -21.81 2.26
CA GLU A 314 14.15 -22.03 3.03
C GLU A 314 14.43 -22.58 4.43
N SER A 315 15.32 -23.58 4.55
CA SER A 315 15.69 -24.13 5.84
C SER A 315 16.29 -23.07 6.78
N ILE A 316 17.13 -22.19 6.27
CA ILE A 316 17.73 -21.08 7.04
C ILE A 316 16.64 -20.08 7.48
N VAL A 317 15.76 -19.66 6.57
CA VAL A 317 14.65 -18.73 6.92
C VAL A 317 13.79 -19.33 8.03
N ARG A 318 13.42 -20.60 7.90
CA ARG A 318 12.59 -21.30 8.91
C ARG A 318 13.30 -21.42 10.26
N GLU A 319 14.59 -21.71 10.25
CA GLU A 319 15.39 -21.81 11.48
C GLU A 319 15.52 -20.44 12.18
N GLU A 320 15.81 -19.37 11.44
CA GLU A 320 15.87 -18.01 11.98
C GLU A 320 14.52 -17.57 12.55
N CYS A 321 13.41 -17.81 11.83
CA CYS A 321 12.07 -17.53 12.31
C CYS A 321 11.74 -18.30 13.59
N LYS A 322 11.99 -19.60 13.62
CA LYS A 322 11.70 -20.48 14.76
C LYS A 322 12.50 -20.10 16.02
N ASN A 323 13.76 -19.73 15.83
CA ASN A 323 14.67 -19.42 16.93
C ASN A 323 14.61 -17.95 17.35
N LEU A 324 13.88 -17.08 16.62
CA LEU A 324 13.88 -15.63 16.86
C LEU A 324 13.58 -15.28 18.31
N SER A 325 12.48 -15.81 18.88
CA SER A 325 12.05 -15.50 20.25
C SER A 325 13.11 -15.79 21.30
N ALA A 326 13.81 -16.93 21.16
CA ALA A 326 14.85 -17.35 22.09
C ALA A 326 16.19 -16.60 21.91
N SER A 327 16.47 -16.12 20.68
CA SER A 327 17.74 -15.50 20.32
C SER A 327 17.70 -13.98 20.30
N LEU A 328 16.54 -13.33 20.59
CA LEU A 328 16.40 -11.88 20.68
C LEU A 328 17.32 -11.29 21.75
N THR A 329 18.05 -10.25 21.39
CA THR A 329 18.95 -9.48 22.26
C THR A 329 18.51 -8.02 22.38
N GLU A 330 18.96 -7.33 23.43
CA GLU A 330 18.76 -5.87 23.58
C GLU A 330 19.37 -5.09 22.40
N ASP A 331 20.49 -5.57 21.86
CA ASP A 331 21.14 -4.95 20.71
C ASP A 331 20.29 -5.03 19.45
N ASP A 332 19.61 -6.17 19.19
CA ASP A 332 18.64 -6.31 18.12
C ASP A 332 17.51 -5.28 18.24
N LEU A 333 16.95 -5.15 19.46
CA LEU A 333 15.86 -4.24 19.74
C LEU A 333 16.28 -2.77 19.55
N VAL A 334 17.45 -2.39 20.06
CA VAL A 334 17.97 -1.02 19.91
C VAL A 334 18.20 -0.68 18.43
N ARG A 335 18.85 -1.57 17.67
CA ARG A 335 19.09 -1.36 16.23
C ARG A 335 17.79 -1.22 15.44
N ALA A 336 16.84 -2.12 15.66
CA ALA A 336 15.54 -2.10 14.97
C ALA A 336 14.76 -0.82 15.27
N ARG A 337 14.71 -0.38 16.54
CA ARG A 337 14.09 0.90 16.93
C ARG A 337 14.73 2.08 16.22
N GLN A 338 16.06 2.17 16.21
CA GLN A 338 16.78 3.26 15.57
C GLN A 338 16.49 3.33 14.08
N LYS A 339 16.50 2.20 13.39
CA LYS A 339 16.20 2.13 11.95
C LYS A 339 14.76 2.59 11.65
N ILE A 340 13.77 2.06 12.37
CA ILE A 340 12.37 2.43 12.19
C ILE A 340 12.15 3.89 12.55
N ALA A 341 12.71 4.37 13.68
CA ALA A 341 12.60 5.75 14.09
C ALA A 341 13.19 6.71 13.05
N THR A 342 14.34 6.37 12.48
CA THR A 342 14.97 7.15 11.41
C THR A 342 14.08 7.16 10.16
N ALA A 343 13.55 6.00 9.72
CA ALA A 343 12.67 5.93 8.55
C ALA A 343 11.40 6.77 8.74
N VAL A 344 10.77 6.67 9.91
CA VAL A 344 9.57 7.45 10.28
C VAL A 344 9.89 8.96 10.32
N ALA A 345 11.01 9.36 10.90
CA ALA A 345 11.43 10.75 10.97
C ALA A 345 11.69 11.33 9.57
N VAL A 346 12.47 10.64 8.75
CA VAL A 346 12.82 11.08 7.38
C VAL A 346 11.56 11.17 6.50
N ALA A 347 10.65 10.20 6.57
CA ALA A 347 9.37 10.26 5.86
C ALA A 347 8.53 11.49 6.27
N GLY A 348 8.66 11.93 7.54
CA GLY A 348 7.98 13.12 8.07
C GLY A 348 8.65 14.47 7.77
N GLU A 349 9.79 14.52 7.08
CA GLU A 349 10.46 15.78 6.77
C GLU A 349 9.80 16.56 5.64
N SER A 350 9.17 15.88 4.67
CA SER A 350 8.52 16.52 3.54
C SER A 350 7.00 16.64 3.71
N PRO A 351 6.38 17.71 3.20
CA PRO A 351 4.91 17.82 3.15
C PRO A 351 4.24 16.63 2.44
N SER A 352 4.83 16.11 1.38
CA SER A 352 4.30 14.93 0.68
C SER A 352 4.31 13.68 1.56
N GLY A 353 5.41 13.39 2.26
CA GLY A 353 5.50 12.25 3.17
C GLY A 353 4.49 12.35 4.34
N ARG A 354 4.34 13.57 4.91
CA ARG A 354 3.33 13.83 5.96
C ARG A 354 1.91 13.63 5.44
N MET A 355 1.59 14.17 4.29
CA MET A 355 0.28 14.02 3.65
C MET A 355 -0.05 12.54 3.39
N GLN A 356 0.90 11.77 2.83
CA GLN A 356 0.71 10.35 2.58
C GLN A 356 0.52 9.56 3.89
N ARG A 357 1.34 9.83 4.90
CA ARG A 357 1.21 9.21 6.23
C ARG A 357 -0.15 9.54 6.85
N LEU A 358 -0.54 10.81 6.88
CA LEU A 358 -1.82 11.26 7.41
C LEU A 358 -3.00 10.59 6.69
N GLY A 359 -2.99 10.59 5.36
CA GLY A 359 -4.03 9.99 4.54
C GLY A 359 -4.14 8.48 4.74
N SER A 360 -3.02 7.78 4.72
CA SER A 360 -3.00 6.33 4.95
C SER A 360 -3.49 5.96 6.35
N MET A 361 -3.07 6.69 7.40
CA MET A 361 -3.53 6.42 8.77
C MET A 361 -5.04 6.65 8.93
N LEU A 362 -5.54 7.77 8.42
CA LEU A 362 -6.97 8.06 8.49
C LEU A 362 -7.81 7.09 7.66
N ALA A 363 -7.31 6.67 6.49
CA ALA A 363 -7.99 5.69 5.65
C ALA A 363 -8.05 4.32 6.30
N SER A 364 -6.96 3.89 6.94
CA SER A 364 -6.80 2.55 7.49
C SER A 364 -7.27 2.42 8.94
N LEU A 365 -6.92 3.39 9.79
CA LEU A 365 -7.16 3.34 11.25
C LEU A 365 -8.35 4.21 11.67
N GLY A 366 -8.80 5.14 10.83
CA GLY A 366 -9.82 6.13 11.17
C GLY A 366 -9.35 7.18 12.18
N THR A 367 -8.08 7.13 12.61
CA THR A 367 -7.51 8.06 13.59
C THR A 367 -6.10 8.46 13.17
N PHE A 368 -5.68 9.66 13.57
CA PHE A 368 -4.33 10.16 13.36
C PHE A 368 -3.52 10.06 14.65
N ASN A 369 -2.32 9.51 14.56
CA ASN A 369 -1.32 9.56 15.62
C ASN A 369 -0.20 10.49 15.18
N PRO A 370 0.12 11.56 15.95
CA PRO A 370 1.30 12.38 15.69
C PRO A 370 2.58 11.56 15.61
N LEU A 371 3.55 12.06 14.86
CA LEU A 371 4.83 11.38 14.64
C LEU A 371 5.53 11.02 15.96
N GLU A 372 5.53 12.00 16.88
CA GLU A 372 6.15 11.86 18.21
C GLU A 372 5.48 10.74 19.02
N ALA A 373 4.15 10.66 19.00
CA ALA A 373 3.41 9.61 19.71
C ALA A 373 3.67 8.21 19.13
N GLU A 374 3.94 8.13 17.84
CA GLU A 374 4.29 6.86 17.17
C GLU A 374 5.72 6.43 17.54
N LEU A 375 6.66 7.37 17.55
CA LEU A 375 8.03 7.13 18.00
C LEU A 375 8.08 6.73 19.49
N ASP A 376 7.29 7.37 20.34
CA ASP A 376 7.18 7.02 21.76
C ASP A 376 6.70 5.57 21.95
N ARG A 377 5.70 5.14 21.17
CA ARG A 377 5.22 3.75 21.21
C ARG A 377 6.28 2.75 20.77
N ILE A 378 7.00 3.04 19.69
CA ILE A 378 8.10 2.18 19.20
C ILE A 378 9.22 2.12 20.25
N ASN A 379 9.57 3.25 20.86
CA ASN A 379 10.62 3.32 21.86
C ASN A 379 10.24 2.65 23.20
N ALA A 380 8.95 2.57 23.52
CA ALA A 380 8.46 1.93 24.74
C ALA A 380 8.45 0.40 24.69
N LEU A 381 8.52 -0.22 23.48
CA LEU A 381 8.48 -1.68 23.34
C LEU A 381 9.68 -2.33 24.05
N THR A 382 9.47 -3.50 24.61
CA THR A 382 10.48 -4.31 25.30
C THR A 382 10.72 -5.63 24.57
N LEU A 383 11.76 -6.36 24.92
CA LEU A 383 11.96 -7.72 24.42
C LEU A 383 10.78 -8.64 24.78
N ASP A 384 10.14 -8.42 25.92
CA ASP A 384 8.97 -9.23 26.33
C ASP A 384 7.75 -8.96 25.45
N ASP A 385 7.56 -7.74 24.94
CA ASP A 385 6.52 -7.43 23.96
C ASP A 385 6.77 -8.16 22.63
N LEU A 386 8.03 -8.22 22.17
CA LEU A 386 8.40 -8.96 20.97
C LEU A 386 8.21 -10.47 21.18
N ARG A 387 8.59 -11.02 22.33
CA ARG A 387 8.35 -12.42 22.67
C ARG A 387 6.87 -12.74 22.77
N ALA A 388 6.05 -11.85 23.35
CA ALA A 388 4.60 -11.99 23.42
C ALA A 388 3.98 -12.06 22.02
N LEU A 389 4.41 -11.18 21.10
CA LEU A 389 4.03 -11.26 19.70
C LEU A 389 4.38 -12.61 19.08
N LEU A 390 5.65 -13.05 19.21
CA LEU A 390 6.13 -14.28 18.59
C LEU A 390 5.49 -15.54 19.18
N ASN A 391 5.00 -15.50 20.41
CA ASN A 391 4.19 -16.56 21.00
C ASN A 391 2.78 -16.62 20.38
N GLN A 392 2.20 -15.50 20.02
CA GLN A 392 0.88 -15.43 19.38
C GLN A 392 0.94 -15.66 17.87
N TYR A 393 2.03 -15.22 17.24
CA TYR A 393 2.29 -15.32 15.79
C TYR A 393 3.69 -15.98 15.55
N PRO A 394 3.81 -17.31 15.70
CA PRO A 394 5.10 -18.01 15.73
C PRO A 394 5.70 -18.30 14.34
N PHE A 395 5.32 -17.57 13.28
CA PHE A 395 5.66 -17.88 11.89
C PHE A 395 5.17 -19.27 11.43
N ASP A 396 4.01 -19.70 11.94
CA ASP A 396 3.35 -20.96 11.61
C ASP A 396 1.82 -20.80 11.82
N PRO A 397 0.95 -21.33 10.95
CA PRO A 397 1.24 -21.98 9.66
C PRO A 397 1.76 -20.99 8.59
N TYR A 398 2.26 -21.52 7.46
CA TYR A 398 2.76 -20.66 6.37
C TYR A 398 2.49 -21.26 4.99
N VAL A 399 2.48 -20.36 3.98
CA VAL A 399 2.55 -20.72 2.57
C VAL A 399 3.98 -20.46 2.08
N VAL A 400 4.53 -21.38 1.26
CA VAL A 400 5.76 -21.17 0.52
C VAL A 400 5.52 -21.35 -0.97
N GLY A 401 5.80 -20.31 -1.74
CA GLY A 401 5.78 -20.33 -3.20
C GLY A 401 7.18 -20.24 -3.79
N ARG A 402 7.44 -20.95 -4.88
CA ARG A 402 8.70 -20.91 -5.60
C ARG A 402 8.46 -20.71 -7.09
N VAL A 403 9.31 -19.91 -7.71
CA VAL A 403 9.44 -19.82 -9.18
C VAL A 403 10.86 -20.16 -9.54
N VAL A 404 11.03 -21.07 -10.49
CA VAL A 404 12.33 -21.58 -10.94
C VAL A 404 12.43 -21.55 -12.46
N PRO A 405 13.63 -21.49 -13.04
CA PRO A 405 13.84 -21.76 -14.46
C PRO A 405 13.35 -23.15 -14.84
N PRO A 406 12.95 -23.39 -16.10
CA PRO A 406 12.61 -24.73 -16.57
C PRO A 406 13.77 -25.71 -16.43
N THR A 407 13.47 -26.94 -16.03
CA THR A 407 14.46 -27.99 -15.80
C THR A 407 15.12 -28.52 -17.10
N THR A 408 14.49 -28.25 -18.24
CA THR A 408 15.05 -28.63 -19.57
C THR A 408 15.31 -27.37 -20.37
N PRO A 409 16.57 -27.04 -20.72
CA PRO A 409 16.84 -25.94 -21.64
C PRO A 409 16.20 -26.24 -23.00
N LYS A 410 15.52 -25.24 -23.56
CA LYS A 410 15.06 -25.29 -24.96
C LYS A 410 16.22 -25.26 -25.93
#